data_463acc51fb8be1e785fbbe56fbef50ff
#
_entry.id   463acc51fb8be1e785fbbe56fbef50ff
#
_cell.length_a   1.000
_cell.length_b   1.000
_cell.length_c   1.000
_cell.angle_alpha   90.00
_cell.angle_beta   90.00
_cell.angle_gamma   90.00
#
_symmetry.space_group_name_H-M   'P 1'
#
loop_
_entity.id
_entity.type
_entity.pdbx_description
1 polymer ?
#
loop_
_entity_poly.entity_id
_entity_poly.type
_entity_poly.pdbx_seq_one_letter_code
_entity_poly.pdbx_strand_id
1 'polypeptide(L)'
;MKKILFLLSITFAGLAVMAQKTVNEPHVEKRSVKSFHAVDISSGIKLILTQGDKEELAVAAGDPAYLENIETTVKDGVLKITRNQDWQFWKQWKNWKVTVYLSFKDLDKINASSGALISGSSLEFDKLIVRMSSGALAELAGKADDISVDASSGAMFKGYDLSAKTCDAESSSGGSVQVQVSKEIIARASSGGSIRYKGEGNIRDIKVGSGGSVKRL
;
A
#
# COMPACT_ATOMS: atom_id res chain seq x y z
N MET A 1 35.13 -5.98 -21.31
CA MET A 1 34.53 -4.72 -20.76
C MET A 1 33.86 -5.09 -19.42
N LYS A 2 34.47 -4.67 -18.30
CA LYS A 2 33.97 -4.99 -16.94
C LYS A 2 32.77 -4.07 -16.66
N LYS A 3 31.57 -4.67 -16.53
CA LYS A 3 30.38 -3.96 -16.03
C LYS A 3 30.62 -3.65 -14.56
N ILE A 4 30.81 -2.38 -14.23
CA ILE A 4 30.88 -1.91 -12.85
C ILE A 4 29.45 -1.85 -12.35
N LEU A 5 29.09 -2.82 -11.48
CA LEU A 5 27.83 -2.84 -10.77
C LEU A 5 27.91 -1.77 -9.68
N PHE A 6 27.25 -0.62 -9.88
CA PHE A 6 27.13 0.41 -8.85
C PHE A 6 26.13 -0.06 -7.80
N LEU A 7 26.63 -0.62 -6.70
CA LEU A 7 25.84 -0.88 -5.50
C LEU A 7 25.60 0.45 -4.79
N LEU A 8 24.46 1.07 -5.04
CA LEU A 8 24.06 2.26 -4.30
C LEU A 8 23.39 1.81 -2.99
N SER A 9 24.15 1.77 -1.89
CA SER A 9 23.61 1.55 -0.56
C SER A 9 22.87 2.83 -0.11
N ILE A 10 21.55 2.77 -0.06
CA ILE A 10 20.73 3.82 0.52
C ILE A 10 20.75 3.62 2.04
N THR A 11 21.59 4.36 2.74
CA THR A 11 21.57 4.43 4.20
C THR A 11 20.45 5.37 4.64
N PHE A 12 19.37 4.82 5.15
CA PHE A 12 18.42 5.57 5.96
C PHE A 12 19.04 5.75 7.34
N ALA A 13 19.45 6.98 7.66
CA ALA A 13 20.00 7.31 8.96
C ALA A 13 18.86 7.52 9.98
N GLY A 14 18.39 6.43 10.54
CA GLY A 14 17.56 6.41 11.74
C GLY A 14 18.05 5.27 12.61
N LEU A 15 18.45 5.56 13.85
CA LEU A 15 18.93 4.60 14.85
C LEU A 15 17.79 3.65 15.28
N ALA A 16 17.48 2.69 14.44
CA ALA A 16 16.91 1.41 14.79
C ALA A 16 17.64 0.38 13.93
N VAL A 17 18.08 -0.72 14.50
CA VAL A 17 18.66 -1.85 13.81
C VAL A 17 17.57 -2.44 12.91
N MET A 18 17.38 -1.81 11.74
CA MET A 18 16.54 -2.30 10.68
C MET A 18 17.47 -2.88 9.63
N ALA A 19 17.20 -4.12 9.26
CA ALA A 19 17.88 -4.77 8.15
C ALA A 19 17.89 -3.82 6.94
N GLN A 20 19.05 -3.37 6.53
CA GLN A 20 19.24 -2.61 5.30
C GLN A 20 18.61 -3.39 4.15
N LYS A 21 17.45 -2.95 3.68
CA LYS A 21 16.82 -3.54 2.51
C LYS A 21 17.61 -3.08 1.29
N THR A 22 18.51 -3.91 0.81
CA THR A 22 19.31 -3.63 -0.37
C THR A 22 18.35 -3.54 -1.56
N VAL A 23 18.33 -2.38 -2.22
CA VAL A 23 17.58 -2.18 -3.47
C VAL A 23 18.36 -2.86 -4.57
N ASN A 24 17.86 -3.97 -5.06
CA ASN A 24 18.53 -4.84 -6.04
C ASN A 24 18.11 -4.51 -7.50
N GLU A 25 17.53 -3.32 -7.70
CA GLU A 25 17.12 -2.87 -9.03
C GLU A 25 18.27 -2.09 -9.68
N PRO A 26 18.52 -2.27 -11.00
CA PRO A 26 19.67 -1.68 -11.67
C PRO A 26 19.58 -0.15 -11.84
N HIS A 27 18.39 0.43 -11.77
CA HIS A 27 18.17 1.87 -11.94
C HIS A 27 17.31 2.40 -10.80
N VAL A 28 17.86 3.34 -10.03
CA VAL A 28 17.20 3.99 -8.89
C VAL A 28 17.31 5.49 -9.00
N GLU A 29 16.19 6.18 -8.89
CA GLU A 29 16.10 7.64 -8.90
C GLU A 29 15.48 8.13 -7.58
N LYS A 30 16.22 8.98 -6.85
CA LYS A 30 15.66 9.70 -5.69
C LYS A 30 14.91 10.92 -6.20
N ARG A 31 13.70 11.12 -5.66
CA ARG A 31 12.86 12.27 -5.99
C ARG A 31 12.56 13.09 -4.76
N SER A 32 12.59 14.40 -4.93
CA SER A 32 12.12 15.32 -3.90
C SER A 32 10.60 15.18 -3.75
N VAL A 33 10.14 15.06 -2.52
CA VAL A 33 8.73 14.99 -2.18
C VAL A 33 8.41 16.12 -1.17
N LYS A 34 7.29 16.81 -1.39
CA LYS A 34 6.73 17.74 -0.41
C LYS A 34 6.01 16.96 0.68
N SER A 35 5.71 17.60 1.80
CA SER A 35 4.95 16.97 2.89
C SER A 35 3.59 16.47 2.39
N PHE A 36 3.23 15.27 2.83
CA PHE A 36 1.97 14.59 2.49
C PHE A 36 1.45 13.82 3.71
N HIS A 37 0.16 13.56 3.74
CA HIS A 37 -0.50 12.70 4.73
C HIS A 37 -1.26 11.55 4.07
N ALA A 38 -1.40 11.56 2.74
CA ALA A 38 -2.12 10.55 2.00
C ALA A 38 -1.32 10.09 0.76
N VAL A 39 -1.55 8.84 0.36
CA VAL A 39 -0.97 8.25 -0.87
C VAL A 39 -2.09 7.77 -1.79
N ASP A 40 -1.98 8.08 -3.08
CA ASP A 40 -2.80 7.55 -4.16
C ASP A 40 -1.90 6.83 -5.15
N ILE A 41 -2.03 5.51 -5.26
CA ILE A 41 -1.17 4.69 -6.12
C ILE A 41 -1.96 3.82 -7.08
N SER A 42 -1.46 3.70 -8.31
CA SER A 42 -2.10 2.92 -9.36
C SER A 42 -1.11 2.28 -10.34
N SER A 43 -1.63 1.68 -11.42
CA SER A 43 -0.86 1.24 -12.60
C SER A 43 0.13 0.10 -12.35
N GLY A 44 -0.21 -0.85 -11.46
CA GLY A 44 0.63 -2.01 -11.19
C GLY A 44 1.97 -1.70 -10.51
N ILE A 45 2.12 -0.50 -9.98
CA ILE A 45 3.34 -0.08 -9.28
C ILE A 45 3.39 -0.75 -7.91
N LYS A 46 4.58 -1.23 -7.52
CA LYS A 46 4.85 -1.73 -6.19
C LYS A 46 5.31 -0.60 -5.27
N LEU A 47 4.65 -0.42 -4.13
CA LEU A 47 5.00 0.54 -3.09
C LEU A 47 5.51 -0.20 -1.85
N ILE A 48 6.67 0.20 -1.38
CA ILE A 48 7.23 -0.27 -0.11
C ILE A 48 7.22 0.90 0.85
N LEU A 49 6.44 0.76 1.92
CA LEU A 49 6.28 1.75 2.96
C LEU A 49 7.27 1.50 4.11
N THR A 50 7.91 2.56 4.56
CA THR A 50 8.76 2.57 5.75
C THR A 50 8.40 3.80 6.58
N GLN A 51 8.07 3.62 7.85
CA GLN A 51 7.83 4.75 8.75
C GLN A 51 9.14 5.24 9.35
N GLY A 52 9.35 6.55 9.38
CA GLY A 52 10.58 7.17 9.88
C GLY A 52 10.41 8.67 10.12
N ASP A 53 11.51 9.34 10.44
CA ASP A 53 11.50 10.77 10.80
C ASP A 53 11.51 11.71 9.59
N LYS A 54 11.67 11.17 8.37
CA LYS A 54 11.80 11.95 7.15
C LYS A 54 10.93 11.39 6.03
N GLU A 55 10.43 12.29 5.22
CA GLU A 55 9.74 11.96 3.96
C GLU A 55 10.77 11.83 2.85
N GLU A 56 10.95 10.62 2.35
CA GLU A 56 11.88 10.33 1.26
C GLU A 56 11.21 9.40 0.25
N LEU A 57 11.51 9.64 -1.02
CA LEU A 57 10.97 8.85 -2.12
C LEU A 57 12.08 8.45 -3.08
N ALA A 58 12.10 7.17 -3.43
CA ALA A 58 12.95 6.64 -4.50
C ALA A 58 12.11 5.74 -5.41
N VAL A 59 12.31 5.90 -6.72
CA VAL A 59 11.71 5.05 -7.74
C VAL A 59 12.79 4.13 -8.30
N ALA A 60 12.54 2.85 -8.34
CA ALA A 60 13.44 1.83 -8.86
C ALA A 60 12.78 1.05 -10.00
N ALA A 61 13.53 0.79 -11.06
CA ALA A 61 13.04 0.08 -12.23
C ALA A 61 14.12 -0.81 -12.88
N GLY A 62 13.68 -1.82 -13.61
CA GLY A 62 14.56 -2.69 -14.40
C GLY A 62 15.11 -1.99 -15.66
N ASP A 63 14.42 -0.98 -16.16
CA ASP A 63 14.80 -0.18 -17.34
C ASP A 63 14.68 1.31 -17.01
N PRO A 64 15.68 2.16 -17.35
CA PRO A 64 15.64 3.59 -17.06
C PRO A 64 14.46 4.30 -17.76
N ALA A 65 14.04 3.84 -18.91
CA ALA A 65 12.87 4.40 -19.59
C ALA A 65 11.58 4.31 -18.77
N TYR A 66 11.48 3.38 -17.85
CA TYR A 66 10.33 3.28 -16.95
C TYR A 66 10.32 4.38 -15.89
N LEU A 67 11.49 4.86 -15.46
CA LEU A 67 11.59 5.95 -14.47
C LEU A 67 10.96 7.23 -14.98
N GLU A 68 11.24 7.60 -16.25
CA GLU A 68 10.69 8.81 -16.88
C GLU A 68 9.17 8.81 -16.99
N ASN A 69 8.57 7.60 -17.02
CA ASN A 69 7.13 7.44 -17.15
C ASN A 69 6.38 7.30 -15.81
N ILE A 70 7.08 7.34 -14.69
CA ILE A 70 6.44 7.40 -13.37
C ILE A 70 6.26 8.83 -12.94
N GLU A 71 5.04 9.21 -12.74
CA GLU A 71 4.63 10.48 -12.16
C GLU A 71 4.54 10.36 -10.64
N THR A 72 5.22 11.26 -9.92
CA THR A 72 5.16 11.38 -8.47
C THR A 72 4.94 12.85 -8.13
N THR A 73 3.71 13.20 -7.78
CA THR A 73 3.31 14.59 -7.50
C THR A 73 2.57 14.68 -6.18
N VAL A 74 2.81 15.76 -5.42
CA VAL A 74 2.03 16.05 -4.20
C VAL A 74 1.13 17.24 -4.49
N LYS A 75 -0.18 17.01 -4.34
CA LYS A 75 -1.21 18.04 -4.42
C LYS A 75 -2.16 17.89 -3.23
N ASP A 76 -2.44 19.00 -2.56
CA ASP A 76 -3.36 19.06 -1.41
C ASP A 76 -3.03 18.01 -0.32
N GLY A 77 -1.73 17.78 -0.06
CA GLY A 77 -1.26 16.79 0.91
C GLY A 77 -1.38 15.33 0.45
N VAL A 78 -1.76 15.06 -0.80
CA VAL A 78 -1.85 13.71 -1.37
C VAL A 78 -0.68 13.47 -2.31
N LEU A 79 0.15 12.46 -2.01
CA LEU A 79 1.19 11.97 -2.91
C LEU A 79 0.57 11.02 -3.94
N LYS A 80 0.49 11.45 -5.18
CA LYS A 80 0.04 10.64 -6.30
C LYS A 80 1.23 9.93 -6.95
N ILE A 81 1.11 8.61 -7.10
CA ILE A 81 2.10 7.74 -7.75
C ILE A 81 1.40 6.98 -8.86
N THR A 82 1.69 7.32 -10.09
CA THR A 82 1.03 6.70 -11.25
C THR A 82 1.95 6.64 -12.45
N ARG A 83 1.52 5.95 -13.47
CA ARG A 83 2.19 5.95 -14.76
C ARG A 83 1.61 7.02 -15.65
N ASN A 84 2.46 7.75 -16.38
CA ASN A 84 2.01 8.63 -17.45
C ASN A 84 1.28 7.81 -18.53
N GLN A 85 0.13 8.28 -18.96
CA GLN A 85 -0.78 7.54 -19.87
C GLN A 85 -0.53 7.84 -21.35
N ASP A 86 0.70 8.13 -21.76
CA ASP A 86 0.99 8.26 -23.16
C ASP A 86 0.78 6.93 -23.89
N TRP A 87 -0.31 6.87 -24.66
CA TRP A 87 -0.84 5.70 -25.37
C TRP A 87 0.17 4.96 -26.26
N GLN A 88 1.22 5.64 -26.72
CA GLN A 88 2.19 5.07 -27.66
C GLN A 88 3.16 4.07 -27.02
N PHE A 89 3.39 4.11 -25.72
CA PHE A 89 4.35 3.27 -25.02
C PHE A 89 3.79 1.92 -24.52
N TRP A 90 2.50 1.76 -24.47
CA TRP A 90 1.82 0.55 -24.00
C TRP A 90 2.25 -0.74 -24.73
N LYS A 91 2.63 -0.67 -26.01
CA LYS A 91 3.01 -1.84 -26.82
C LYS A 91 4.41 -2.39 -26.53
N GLN A 92 5.28 -1.66 -25.86
CA GLN A 92 6.70 -2.03 -25.68
C GLN A 92 7.02 -2.63 -24.30
N TRP A 93 6.10 -2.59 -23.35
CA TRP A 93 6.40 -2.93 -21.96
C TRP A 93 6.11 -4.40 -21.61
N LYS A 94 6.98 -5.27 -22.15
CA LYS A 94 7.06 -6.66 -21.71
C LYS A 94 7.79 -6.69 -20.36
N ASN A 95 7.31 -7.02 -19.25
CA ASN A 95 7.96 -7.09 -17.94
C ASN A 95 8.04 -5.73 -17.17
N TRP A 96 6.95 -4.94 -17.21
CA TRP A 96 6.84 -3.78 -16.35
C TRP A 96 7.06 -4.14 -14.87
N LYS A 97 8.19 -3.68 -14.30
CA LYS A 97 8.48 -3.81 -12.87
C LYS A 97 9.00 -2.47 -12.38
N VAL A 98 8.19 -1.77 -11.61
CA VAL A 98 8.56 -0.54 -10.94
C VAL A 98 8.26 -0.68 -9.47
N THR A 99 9.24 -0.34 -8.65
CA THR A 99 9.11 -0.31 -7.19
C THR A 99 9.36 1.11 -6.70
N VAL A 100 8.44 1.64 -5.91
CA VAL A 100 8.60 2.90 -5.20
C VAL A 100 8.88 2.60 -3.73
N TYR A 101 9.96 3.16 -3.22
CA TYR A 101 10.32 3.12 -1.81
C TYR A 101 9.93 4.47 -1.21
N LEU A 102 9.05 4.45 -0.22
CA LEU A 102 8.53 5.65 0.40
C LEU A 102 8.75 5.59 1.91
N SER A 103 9.54 6.54 2.42
CA SER A 103 9.61 6.85 3.85
C SER A 103 8.62 7.96 4.16
N PHE A 104 7.89 7.83 5.25
CA PHE A 104 6.89 8.81 5.70
C PHE A 104 6.93 8.98 7.21
N LYS A 105 6.49 10.14 7.70
CA LYS A 105 6.31 10.41 9.13
C LYS A 105 4.92 10.00 9.58
N ASP A 106 3.93 10.62 8.97
CA ASP A 106 2.51 10.44 9.28
C ASP A 106 1.76 10.10 7.99
N LEU A 107 0.89 9.10 8.07
CA LEU A 107 0.08 8.66 6.95
C LEU A 107 -1.30 8.25 7.47
N ASP A 108 -2.34 8.92 7.04
CA ASP A 108 -3.73 8.68 7.47
C ASP A 108 -4.59 8.06 6.38
N LYS A 109 -4.12 8.04 5.11
CA LYS A 109 -4.91 7.54 3.99
C LYS A 109 -4.07 6.89 2.90
N ILE A 110 -4.55 5.75 2.43
CA ILE A 110 -4.00 5.03 1.28
C ILE A 110 -5.14 4.74 0.30
N ASN A 111 -5.03 5.23 -0.94
CA ASN A 111 -5.86 4.80 -2.05
C ASN A 111 -5.00 3.95 -2.99
N ALA A 112 -5.50 2.77 -3.39
CA ALA A 112 -4.79 1.86 -4.28
C ALA A 112 -5.73 1.30 -5.35
N SER A 113 -5.30 1.34 -6.60
CA SER A 113 -6.10 0.83 -7.70
C SER A 113 -5.27 0.21 -8.83
N SER A 114 -5.95 -0.38 -9.82
CA SER A 114 -5.32 -0.82 -11.07
C SER A 114 -4.10 -1.71 -10.85
N GLY A 115 -4.24 -2.73 -9.99
CA GLY A 115 -3.20 -3.71 -9.73
C GLY A 115 -2.02 -3.23 -8.91
N ALA A 116 -2.10 -2.07 -8.24
CA ALA A 116 -1.04 -1.59 -7.36
C ALA A 116 -0.76 -2.58 -6.21
N LEU A 117 0.50 -2.71 -5.83
CA LEU A 117 0.95 -3.61 -4.76
C LEU A 117 1.57 -2.79 -3.64
N ILE A 118 1.04 -2.87 -2.44
CA ILE A 118 1.55 -2.12 -1.28
C ILE A 118 2.04 -3.08 -0.22
N SER A 119 3.19 -2.80 0.36
CA SER A 119 3.70 -3.55 1.51
C SER A 119 4.40 -2.62 2.51
N GLY A 120 4.28 -2.94 3.79
CA GLY A 120 4.98 -2.25 4.86
C GLY A 120 4.89 -3.01 6.17
N SER A 121 5.94 -2.91 6.99
CA SER A 121 6.03 -3.59 8.28
C SER A 121 6.50 -2.62 9.37
N SER A 122 6.19 -2.94 10.63
CA SER A 122 6.51 -2.11 11.79
C SER A 122 5.90 -0.70 11.68
N LEU A 123 4.67 -0.62 11.15
CA LEU A 123 3.95 0.62 10.96
C LEU A 123 3.09 0.94 12.19
N GLU A 124 2.96 2.21 12.50
CA GLU A 124 2.11 2.71 13.59
C GLU A 124 1.20 3.82 13.05
N PHE A 125 -0.10 3.67 13.29
CA PHE A 125 -1.12 4.61 12.84
C PHE A 125 -2.06 4.95 13.99
N ASP A 126 -2.33 6.24 14.20
CA ASP A 126 -3.46 6.66 15.05
C ASP A 126 -4.76 6.34 14.31
N LYS A 127 -4.86 6.76 13.05
CA LYS A 127 -5.99 6.48 12.17
C LYS A 127 -5.49 6.20 10.77
N LEU A 128 -6.01 5.12 10.15
CA LEU A 128 -5.70 4.78 8.77
C LEU A 128 -6.98 4.49 7.97
N ILE A 129 -7.14 5.16 6.85
CA ILE A 129 -8.19 4.90 5.86
C ILE A 129 -7.54 4.25 4.64
N VAL A 130 -7.97 3.02 4.30
CA VAL A 130 -7.49 2.28 3.13
C VAL A 130 -8.66 2.07 2.17
N ARG A 131 -8.53 2.58 0.95
CA ARG A 131 -9.49 2.33 -0.13
C ARG A 131 -8.81 1.63 -1.28
N MET A 132 -9.36 0.51 -1.68
CA MET A 132 -8.72 -0.36 -2.68
C MET A 132 -9.72 -0.84 -3.71
N SER A 133 -9.30 -0.84 -4.97
CA SER A 133 -10.13 -1.32 -6.08
C SER A 133 -9.31 -1.96 -7.20
N SER A 134 -10.01 -2.55 -8.17
CA SER A 134 -9.41 -2.97 -9.45
C SER A 134 -8.16 -3.83 -9.28
N GLY A 135 -8.28 -4.86 -8.44
CA GLY A 135 -7.22 -5.86 -8.22
C GLY A 135 -5.99 -5.37 -7.45
N ALA A 136 -6.07 -4.23 -6.76
CA ALA A 136 -4.97 -3.79 -5.90
C ALA A 136 -4.77 -4.73 -4.71
N LEU A 137 -3.53 -4.87 -4.24
CA LEU A 137 -3.15 -5.67 -3.08
C LEU A 137 -2.39 -4.82 -2.08
N ALA A 138 -2.80 -4.80 -0.81
CA ALA A 138 -2.03 -4.24 0.28
C ALA A 138 -1.74 -5.29 1.35
N GLU A 139 -0.51 -5.34 1.82
CA GLU A 139 -0.06 -6.17 2.93
C GLU A 139 0.67 -5.30 3.96
N LEU A 140 0.01 -5.04 5.08
CA LEU A 140 0.50 -4.14 6.11
C LEU A 140 0.64 -4.88 7.45
N ALA A 141 1.72 -4.55 8.17
CA ALA A 141 2.01 -5.11 9.48
C ALA A 141 2.42 -4.02 10.48
N GLY A 142 2.00 -4.16 11.74
CA GLY A 142 2.27 -3.19 12.80
C GLY A 142 1.07 -2.98 13.72
N LYS A 143 0.73 -1.72 14.00
CA LYS A 143 -0.37 -1.33 14.90
C LYS A 143 -1.18 -0.19 14.31
N ALA A 144 -2.48 -0.16 14.62
CA ALA A 144 -3.35 0.96 14.34
C ALA A 144 -4.31 1.17 15.52
N ASP A 145 -4.62 2.41 15.85
CA ASP A 145 -5.71 2.67 16.80
C ASP A 145 -7.04 2.46 16.10
N ASP A 146 -7.28 3.17 15.01
CA ASP A 146 -8.48 3.05 14.20
C ASP A 146 -8.13 2.75 12.74
N ILE A 147 -8.76 1.73 12.15
CA ILE A 147 -8.61 1.45 10.72
C ILE A 147 -9.96 1.37 10.04
N SER A 148 -10.08 2.02 8.88
CA SER A 148 -11.19 1.86 7.95
C SER A 148 -10.68 1.26 6.65
N VAL A 149 -11.26 0.13 6.21
CA VAL A 149 -10.83 -0.56 4.98
C VAL A 149 -12.02 -0.77 4.08
N ASP A 150 -11.94 -0.24 2.86
CA ASP A 150 -12.87 -0.51 1.77
C ASP A 150 -12.14 -1.20 0.62
N ALA A 151 -12.52 -2.44 0.31
CA ALA A 151 -11.95 -3.23 -0.78
C ALA A 151 -13.03 -3.68 -1.76
N SER A 152 -12.90 -3.27 -3.01
CA SER A 152 -13.86 -3.62 -4.06
C SER A 152 -13.18 -4.12 -5.34
N SER A 153 -13.98 -4.63 -6.28
CA SER A 153 -13.51 -4.99 -7.61
C SER A 153 -12.26 -5.87 -7.61
N GLY A 154 -12.30 -6.94 -6.82
CA GLY A 154 -11.23 -7.93 -6.70
C GLY A 154 -9.99 -7.45 -5.93
N ALA A 155 -10.02 -6.30 -5.27
CA ALA A 155 -8.91 -5.85 -4.44
C ALA A 155 -8.79 -6.68 -3.15
N MET A 156 -7.58 -6.76 -2.59
CA MET A 156 -7.31 -7.54 -1.39
C MET A 156 -6.48 -6.77 -0.36
N PHE A 157 -7.02 -6.63 0.84
CA PHE A 157 -6.30 -6.12 2.01
C PHE A 157 -5.90 -7.26 2.94
N LYS A 158 -4.60 -7.41 3.19
CA LYS A 158 -4.00 -8.38 4.11
C LYS A 158 -3.46 -7.63 5.33
N GLY A 159 -4.24 -7.58 6.39
CA GLY A 159 -3.92 -6.89 7.64
C GLY A 159 -3.96 -7.81 8.87
N TYR A 160 -3.72 -9.11 8.73
CA TYR A 160 -3.66 -9.99 9.91
C TYR A 160 -2.49 -9.67 10.84
N ASP A 161 -1.44 -9.06 10.31
CA ASP A 161 -0.25 -8.67 11.08
C ASP A 161 -0.27 -7.16 11.44
N LEU A 162 -1.34 -6.45 11.11
CA LEU A 162 -1.65 -5.09 11.56
C LEU A 162 -2.70 -5.17 12.68
N SER A 163 -2.26 -5.07 13.93
CA SER A 163 -3.16 -5.12 15.09
C SER A 163 -3.91 -3.81 15.26
N ALA A 164 -5.20 -3.80 14.99
CA ALA A 164 -6.06 -2.64 15.15
C ALA A 164 -6.85 -2.69 16.47
N LYS A 165 -7.08 -1.53 17.11
CA LYS A 165 -8.04 -1.46 18.23
C LYS A 165 -9.45 -1.50 17.70
N THR A 166 -9.81 -0.62 16.77
CA THR A 166 -11.12 -0.59 16.12
C THR A 166 -10.99 -0.75 14.60
N CYS A 167 -11.98 -1.35 13.97
CA CYS A 167 -12.02 -1.56 12.53
C CYS A 167 -13.41 -1.34 11.96
N ASP A 168 -13.52 -0.52 10.90
CA ASP A 168 -14.68 -0.47 10.00
C ASP A 168 -14.26 -1.08 8.65
N ALA A 169 -14.74 -2.29 8.35
CA ALA A 169 -14.37 -3.03 7.15
C ALA A 169 -15.57 -3.12 6.19
N GLU A 170 -15.35 -2.73 4.95
CA GLU A 170 -16.28 -2.89 3.85
C GLU A 170 -15.65 -3.69 2.71
N SER A 171 -16.41 -4.65 2.15
CA SER A 171 -15.94 -5.46 1.03
C SER A 171 -17.07 -5.72 0.06
N SER A 172 -16.84 -5.42 -1.23
CA SER A 172 -17.84 -5.61 -2.28
C SER A 172 -17.22 -6.09 -3.59
N SER A 173 -18.05 -6.51 -4.53
CA SER A 173 -17.62 -6.84 -5.90
C SER A 173 -16.39 -7.76 -5.96
N GLY A 174 -16.40 -8.83 -5.17
CA GLY A 174 -15.30 -9.80 -5.10
C GLY A 174 -14.06 -9.31 -4.34
N GLY A 175 -14.13 -8.19 -3.64
CA GLY A 175 -13.06 -7.72 -2.75
C GLY A 175 -12.81 -8.65 -1.57
N SER A 176 -11.67 -8.54 -0.93
CA SER A 176 -11.31 -9.33 0.24
C SER A 176 -10.59 -8.48 1.29
N VAL A 177 -11.06 -8.54 2.53
CA VAL A 177 -10.47 -7.85 3.67
C VAL A 177 -10.09 -8.86 4.74
N GLN A 178 -8.85 -8.80 5.21
CA GLN A 178 -8.33 -9.60 6.31
C GLN A 178 -7.79 -8.66 7.38
N VAL A 179 -8.32 -8.72 8.61
CA VAL A 179 -7.95 -7.79 9.70
C VAL A 179 -7.80 -8.51 11.04
N GLN A 180 -7.00 -7.93 11.91
CA GLN A 180 -6.89 -8.31 13.32
C GLN A 180 -7.38 -7.16 14.18
N VAL A 181 -8.36 -7.43 15.07
CA VAL A 181 -9.07 -6.40 15.83
C VAL A 181 -9.16 -6.79 17.31
N SER A 182 -8.83 -5.85 18.20
CA SER A 182 -8.79 -6.12 19.64
C SER A 182 -9.97 -5.56 20.44
N LYS A 183 -10.65 -4.48 19.97
CA LYS A 183 -11.76 -3.85 20.71
C LYS A 183 -13.09 -3.96 20.00
N GLU A 184 -13.26 -3.34 18.82
CA GLU A 184 -14.53 -3.27 18.10
C GLU A 184 -14.37 -3.46 16.60
N ILE A 185 -15.31 -4.20 16.00
CA ILE A 185 -15.40 -4.34 14.54
C ILE A 185 -16.81 -4.03 14.05
N ILE A 186 -16.86 -3.26 12.95
CA ILE A 186 -18.00 -3.11 12.05
C ILE A 186 -17.61 -3.77 10.74
N ALA A 187 -18.45 -4.65 10.18
CA ALA A 187 -18.13 -5.35 8.95
C ALA A 187 -19.34 -5.41 8.00
N ARG A 188 -19.14 -4.95 6.76
CA ARG A 188 -20.15 -4.94 5.69
C ARG A 188 -19.62 -5.65 4.47
N ALA A 189 -20.24 -6.76 4.09
CA ALA A 189 -19.86 -7.54 2.91
C ALA A 189 -21.04 -7.72 1.97
N SER A 190 -20.85 -7.47 0.67
CA SER A 190 -21.87 -7.64 -0.36
C SER A 190 -21.27 -8.03 -1.71
N SER A 191 -22.11 -8.45 -2.65
CA SER A 191 -21.70 -8.68 -4.05
C SER A 191 -20.44 -9.55 -4.20
N GLY A 192 -20.39 -10.67 -3.46
CA GLY A 192 -19.23 -11.57 -3.45
C GLY A 192 -18.04 -11.09 -2.64
N GLY A 193 -18.15 -9.98 -1.91
CA GLY A 193 -17.11 -9.48 -1.01
C GLY A 193 -16.89 -10.40 0.20
N SER A 194 -15.68 -10.46 0.71
CA SER A 194 -15.32 -11.33 1.83
C SER A 194 -14.52 -10.55 2.89
N ILE A 195 -14.97 -10.67 4.14
CA ILE A 195 -14.24 -10.12 5.30
C ILE A 195 -13.91 -11.28 6.24
N ARG A 196 -12.63 -11.41 6.58
CA ARG A 196 -12.14 -12.35 7.59
C ARG A 196 -11.43 -11.57 8.69
N TYR A 197 -11.81 -11.80 9.93
CA TYR A 197 -11.17 -11.12 11.05
C TYR A 197 -10.74 -12.10 12.13
N LYS A 198 -9.68 -11.75 12.85
CA LYS A 198 -9.20 -12.45 14.04
C LYS A 198 -9.05 -11.47 15.21
N GLY A 199 -8.89 -12.00 16.41
CA GLY A 199 -8.76 -11.22 17.64
C GLY A 199 -10.04 -11.21 18.48
N GLU A 200 -10.00 -10.49 19.60
CA GLU A 200 -11.07 -10.50 20.62
C GLU A 200 -12.06 -9.33 20.50
N GLY A 201 -11.95 -8.55 19.42
CA GLY A 201 -12.82 -7.39 19.20
C GLY A 201 -14.31 -7.75 19.26
N ASN A 202 -15.08 -6.94 20.00
CA ASN A 202 -16.52 -7.06 20.05
C ASN A 202 -17.14 -6.70 18.70
N ILE A 203 -18.12 -7.49 18.28
CA ILE A 203 -18.90 -7.18 17.09
C ILE A 203 -19.87 -6.05 17.44
N ARG A 204 -19.70 -4.89 16.78
CA ARG A 204 -20.63 -3.77 16.91
C ARG A 204 -21.74 -3.82 15.89
N ASP A 205 -21.42 -4.16 14.63
CA ASP A 205 -22.40 -4.32 13.56
C ASP A 205 -21.84 -5.25 12.48
N ILE A 206 -22.64 -6.20 12.00
CA ILE A 206 -22.30 -7.03 10.84
C ILE A 206 -23.47 -6.99 9.86
N LYS A 207 -23.20 -6.59 8.62
CA LYS A 207 -24.16 -6.63 7.52
C LYS A 207 -23.63 -7.47 6.37
N VAL A 208 -24.40 -8.47 5.98
CA VAL A 208 -24.06 -9.35 4.86
C VAL A 208 -25.18 -9.27 3.84
N GLY A 209 -24.84 -8.72 2.67
CA GLY A 209 -25.72 -8.67 1.49
C GLY A 209 -25.43 -9.80 0.50
N SER A 210 -26.08 -9.77 -0.63
CA SER A 210 -26.04 -10.79 -1.70
C SER A 210 -24.63 -11.34 -1.99
N GLY A 211 -24.41 -12.63 -1.68
CA GLY A 211 -23.14 -13.31 -1.92
C GLY A 211 -21.95 -12.83 -1.07
N GLY A 212 -22.18 -11.92 -0.13
CA GLY A 212 -21.14 -11.46 0.80
C GLY A 212 -20.82 -12.51 1.86
N SER A 213 -19.67 -12.38 2.53
CA SER A 213 -19.28 -13.27 3.62
C SER A 213 -18.47 -12.50 4.68
N VAL A 214 -18.84 -12.68 5.94
CA VAL A 214 -18.07 -12.22 7.10
C VAL A 214 -17.79 -13.40 8.00
N LYS A 215 -16.52 -13.64 8.32
CA LYS A 215 -16.11 -14.80 9.13
C LYS A 215 -15.06 -14.39 10.17
N ARG A 216 -15.26 -14.79 11.42
CA ARG A 216 -14.23 -14.79 12.46
C ARG A 216 -13.39 -16.07 12.35
N LEU A 217 -12.06 -15.98 12.52
CA LEU A 217 -11.09 -17.08 12.54
C LEU A 217 -10.72 -17.46 13.95
#